data_f363658a537a7d3aa645c7463b4a1b4d
#
_entry.id   f363658a537a7d3aa645c7463b4a1b4d
#
_cell.length_a   1.000
_cell.length_b   1.000
_cell.length_c   1.000
_cell.angle_alpha   90.00
_cell.angle_beta   90.00
_cell.angle_gamma   90.00
#
_symmetry.space_group_name_H-M   'P 1'
#
loop_
_entity.id
_entity.type
_entity.pdbx_description
1 polymer ?
#
loop_
_entity_poly.entity_id
_entity_poly.type
_entity_poly.pdbx_seq_one_letter_code
_entity_poly.pdbx_strand_id
1 'polypeptide(L)'
;MENVQKVKRKTKKKNNERHIYASFAYIPVLNFLPLFDKEAGNFVHFHAKQGFLIFVIEFIGLLLFFSFYLLVGTFPIIRYIFVNFFFAFYILCVAILIVMGMYGALTGKEFEIPFIGEIAKKINI
;
A
#
# COMPACT_ATOMS: atom_id res chain seq x y z
N MET A 1 -28.11 -30.20 5.27
CA MET A 1 -27.82 -29.36 4.11
C MET A 1 -27.93 -27.86 4.39
N GLU A 2 -29.00 -27.40 4.98
CA GLU A 2 -29.19 -25.96 5.30
C GLU A 2 -28.13 -25.39 6.25
N ASN A 3 -27.74 -26.12 7.29
CA ASN A 3 -26.69 -25.70 8.23
C ASN A 3 -25.31 -25.58 7.56
N VAL A 4 -24.97 -26.48 6.64
CA VAL A 4 -23.71 -26.44 5.88
C VAL A 4 -23.67 -25.20 4.98
N GLN A 5 -24.78 -24.85 4.34
CA GLN A 5 -24.86 -23.64 3.51
C GLN A 5 -24.76 -22.37 4.34
N LYS A 6 -25.40 -22.31 5.52
CA LYS A 6 -25.27 -21.18 6.44
C LYS A 6 -23.84 -20.98 6.93
N VAL A 7 -23.15 -22.06 7.27
CA VAL A 7 -21.73 -22.02 7.67
C VAL A 7 -20.87 -21.52 6.53
N LYS A 8 -21.02 -22.05 5.31
CA LYS A 8 -20.26 -21.60 4.13
C LYS A 8 -20.49 -20.11 3.84
N ARG A 9 -21.73 -19.62 3.95
CA ARG A 9 -22.03 -18.18 3.75
C ARG A 9 -21.37 -17.31 4.80
N LYS A 10 -21.39 -17.69 6.08
CA LYS A 10 -20.73 -16.95 7.17
C LYS A 10 -19.21 -16.89 6.98
N THR A 11 -18.61 -18.01 6.62
CA THR A 11 -17.15 -18.09 6.36
C THR A 11 -16.76 -17.22 5.17
N LYS A 12 -17.51 -17.27 4.07
CA LYS A 12 -17.28 -16.42 2.90
C LYS A 12 -17.38 -14.94 3.23
N LYS A 13 -18.40 -14.54 4.00
CA LYS A 13 -18.58 -13.15 4.44
C LYS A 13 -17.40 -12.69 5.30
N LYS A 14 -16.99 -13.48 6.28
CA LYS A 14 -15.84 -13.17 7.14
C LYS A 14 -14.53 -13.03 6.35
N ASN A 15 -14.31 -13.88 5.36
CA ASN A 15 -13.12 -13.78 4.50
C ASN A 15 -13.15 -12.50 3.65
N ASN A 16 -14.29 -12.15 3.07
CA ASN A 16 -14.42 -10.91 2.31
C ASN A 16 -14.14 -9.66 3.17
N GLU A 17 -14.64 -9.62 4.40
CA GLU A 17 -14.37 -8.53 5.34
C GLU A 17 -12.87 -8.40 5.64
N ARG A 18 -12.17 -9.52 5.81
CA ARG A 18 -10.70 -9.53 6.01
C ARG A 18 -9.93 -9.04 4.79
N HIS A 19 -10.38 -9.41 3.58
CA HIS A 19 -9.76 -8.94 2.34
C HIS A 19 -9.93 -7.44 2.15
N ILE A 20 -11.13 -6.92 2.41
CA ILE A 20 -11.41 -5.48 2.36
C ILE A 20 -10.56 -4.74 3.42
N TYR A 21 -10.48 -5.28 4.63
CA TYR A 21 -9.69 -4.68 5.70
C TYR A 21 -8.20 -4.67 5.36
N ALA A 22 -7.68 -5.75 4.77
CA ALA A 22 -6.30 -5.82 4.29
C ALA A 22 -6.03 -4.79 3.16
N SER A 23 -7.02 -4.47 2.33
CA SER A 23 -6.85 -3.47 1.26
C SER A 23 -6.66 -2.05 1.79
N PHE A 24 -7.18 -1.74 2.99
CA PHE A 24 -6.95 -0.44 3.64
C PHE A 24 -5.48 -0.17 3.95
N ALA A 25 -4.66 -1.22 4.02
CA ALA A 25 -3.22 -1.10 4.18
C ALA A 25 -2.53 -0.29 3.08
N TYR A 26 -3.13 -0.21 1.90
CA TYR A 26 -2.57 0.50 0.74
C TYR A 26 -3.11 1.93 0.57
N ILE A 27 -3.99 2.36 1.47
CA ILE A 27 -4.50 3.74 1.50
C ILE A 27 -3.66 4.53 2.49
N PRO A 28 -3.00 5.63 2.08
CA PRO A 28 -2.23 6.48 2.99
C PRO A 28 -3.05 6.87 4.22
N VAL A 29 -2.43 6.87 5.39
CA VAL A 29 -3.05 7.12 6.71
C VAL A 29 -3.91 5.95 7.21
N LEU A 30 -4.74 5.31 6.39
CA LEU A 30 -5.55 4.17 6.82
C LEU A 30 -4.73 2.89 7.04
N ASN A 31 -3.53 2.81 6.48
CA ASN A 31 -2.61 1.68 6.67
C ASN A 31 -2.21 1.43 8.13
N PHE A 32 -2.28 2.45 8.98
CA PHE A 32 -2.00 2.29 10.41
C PHE A 32 -3.05 1.44 11.13
N LEU A 33 -4.30 1.43 10.67
CA LEU A 33 -5.37 0.64 11.29
C LEU A 33 -5.05 -0.86 11.27
N PRO A 34 -4.84 -1.51 10.10
CA PRO A 34 -4.52 -2.93 10.06
C PRO A 34 -3.11 -3.24 10.60
N LEU A 35 -2.19 -2.26 10.62
CA LEU A 35 -0.84 -2.45 11.13
C LEU A 35 -0.82 -2.64 12.66
N PHE A 36 -1.60 -1.86 13.39
CA PHE A 36 -1.65 -1.89 14.86
C PHE A 36 -2.74 -2.81 15.42
N ASP A 37 -3.60 -3.36 14.58
CA ASP A 37 -4.63 -4.30 15.00
C ASP A 37 -4.06 -5.70 15.21
N LYS A 38 -3.80 -6.05 16.47
CA LYS A 38 -3.25 -7.35 16.87
C LYS A 38 -4.16 -8.55 16.55
N GLU A 39 -5.47 -8.30 16.40
CA GLU A 39 -6.46 -9.35 16.14
C GLU A 39 -6.72 -9.58 14.64
N ALA A 40 -6.15 -8.73 13.78
CA ALA A 40 -6.39 -8.76 12.34
C ALA A 40 -5.91 -10.07 11.64
N GLY A 41 -4.94 -10.76 12.23
CA GLY A 41 -4.39 -12.02 11.70
C GLY A 41 -3.26 -11.83 10.68
N ASN A 42 -2.55 -12.91 10.40
CA ASN A 42 -1.31 -12.88 9.61
C ASN A 42 -1.48 -12.33 8.19
N PHE A 43 -2.58 -12.66 7.52
CA PHE A 43 -2.88 -12.17 6.17
C PHE A 43 -2.99 -10.63 6.13
N VAL A 44 -3.74 -10.06 7.06
CA VAL A 44 -3.91 -8.60 7.15
C VAL A 44 -2.59 -7.93 7.51
N HIS A 45 -1.85 -8.47 8.47
CA HIS A 45 -0.53 -7.96 8.85
C HIS A 45 0.50 -8.03 7.71
N PHE A 46 0.45 -9.08 6.89
CA PHE A 46 1.30 -9.18 5.70
C PHE A 46 1.09 -7.98 4.76
N HIS A 47 -0.16 -7.68 4.42
CA HIS A 47 -0.50 -6.52 3.59
C HIS A 47 -0.25 -5.19 4.30
N ALA A 48 -0.47 -5.12 5.61
CA ALA A 48 -0.22 -3.91 6.40
C ALA A 48 1.26 -3.50 6.39
N LYS A 49 2.19 -4.46 6.50
CA LYS A 49 3.63 -4.19 6.41
C LYS A 49 4.04 -3.67 5.04
N GLN A 50 3.51 -4.25 3.97
CA GLN A 50 3.79 -3.78 2.61
C GLN A 50 3.23 -2.37 2.38
N GLY A 51 1.98 -2.12 2.78
CA GLY A 51 1.36 -0.81 2.69
C GLY A 51 2.09 0.27 3.48
N PHE A 52 2.58 -0.07 4.67
CA PHE A 52 3.40 0.83 5.47
C PHE A 52 4.71 1.20 4.78
N LEU A 53 5.39 0.24 4.15
CA LEU A 53 6.60 0.52 3.39
C LEU A 53 6.32 1.41 2.17
N ILE A 54 5.23 1.20 1.46
CA ILE A 54 4.81 2.08 0.36
C ILE A 54 4.61 3.50 0.89
N PHE A 55 3.90 3.66 2.01
CA PHE A 55 3.71 4.96 2.65
C PHE A 55 5.03 5.64 3.03
N VAL A 56 5.99 4.90 3.58
CA VAL A 56 7.32 5.44 3.91
C VAL A 56 8.05 5.89 2.64
N ILE A 57 8.00 5.10 1.57
CA ILE A 57 8.60 5.45 0.27
C ILE A 57 7.92 6.69 -0.31
N GLU A 58 6.60 6.79 -0.24
CA GLU A 58 5.85 7.98 -0.64
C GLU A 58 6.31 9.23 0.12
N PHE A 59 6.39 9.11 1.43
CA PHE A 59 6.77 10.23 2.28
C PHE A 59 8.20 10.72 2.01
N ILE A 60 9.16 9.78 1.91
CA ILE A 60 10.55 10.11 1.58
C ILE A 60 10.64 10.70 0.17
N GLY A 61 9.95 10.11 -0.80
CA GLY A 61 9.91 10.59 -2.17
C GLY A 61 9.38 12.01 -2.28
N LEU A 62 8.32 12.34 -1.55
CA LEU A 62 7.77 13.70 -1.50
C LEU A 62 8.74 14.69 -0.86
N LEU A 63 9.43 14.31 0.23
CA LEU A 63 10.44 15.17 0.86
C LEU A 63 11.61 15.46 -0.08
N LEU A 64 12.13 14.45 -0.77
CA LEU A 64 13.20 14.60 -1.75
C LEU A 64 12.74 15.46 -2.93
N PHE A 65 11.54 15.22 -3.43
CA PHE A 65 10.95 16.01 -4.51
C PHE A 65 10.82 17.49 -4.11
N PHE A 66 10.29 17.78 -2.93
CA PHE A 66 10.15 19.13 -2.41
C PHE A 66 11.50 19.82 -2.23
N SER A 67 12.49 19.13 -1.68
CA SER A 67 13.86 19.63 -1.53
C SER A 67 14.46 20.01 -2.88
N PHE A 68 14.30 19.12 -3.87
CA PHE A 68 14.78 19.37 -5.22
C PHE A 68 14.03 20.52 -5.91
N TYR A 69 12.72 20.63 -5.71
CA TYR A 69 11.92 21.73 -6.22
C TYR A 69 12.43 23.10 -5.74
N LEU A 70 12.80 23.20 -4.45
CA LEU A 70 13.39 24.42 -3.90
C LEU A 70 14.77 24.73 -4.48
N LEU A 71 15.61 23.71 -4.67
CA LEU A 71 16.95 23.85 -5.21
C LEU A 71 16.94 24.38 -6.65
N VAL A 72 16.03 23.86 -7.47
CA VAL A 72 15.93 24.22 -8.92
C VAL A 72 15.10 25.50 -9.13
N GLY A 73 14.61 26.13 -8.04
CA GLY A 73 13.74 27.30 -8.09
C GLY A 73 14.27 28.51 -8.85
N THR A 74 15.60 28.62 -9.00
CA THR A 74 16.29 29.69 -9.76
C THR A 74 16.17 29.55 -11.29
N PHE A 75 15.81 28.35 -11.79
CA PHE A 75 15.71 28.07 -13.23
C PHE A 75 14.28 27.72 -13.63
N PRO A 76 13.42 28.68 -13.99
CA PRO A 76 11.98 28.44 -14.13
C PRO A 76 11.61 27.43 -15.21
N ILE A 77 12.31 27.40 -16.34
CA ILE A 77 12.04 26.49 -17.46
C ILE A 77 12.41 25.06 -17.08
N ILE A 78 13.62 24.87 -16.52
CA ILE A 78 14.09 23.55 -16.07
C ILE A 78 13.19 23.02 -14.97
N ARG A 79 12.83 23.87 -14.02
CA ARG A 79 11.88 23.53 -12.94
C ARG A 79 10.54 23.04 -13.49
N TYR A 80 9.95 23.77 -14.45
CA TYR A 80 8.66 23.41 -15.02
C TYR A 80 8.68 22.03 -15.69
N ILE A 81 9.65 21.78 -16.56
CA ILE A 81 9.78 20.51 -17.30
C ILE A 81 10.07 19.37 -16.32
N PHE A 82 11.07 19.56 -15.45
CA PHE A 82 11.50 18.51 -14.53
C PHE A 82 10.43 18.15 -13.52
N VAL A 83 9.80 19.15 -12.90
CA VAL A 83 8.75 18.94 -11.90
C VAL A 83 7.57 18.20 -12.51
N ASN A 84 7.05 18.64 -13.66
CA ASN A 84 5.87 18.00 -14.24
C ASN A 84 6.17 16.59 -14.72
N PHE A 85 7.31 16.36 -15.37
CA PHE A 85 7.66 15.04 -15.89
C PHE A 85 7.98 14.04 -14.77
N PHE A 86 8.88 14.37 -13.85
CA PHE A 86 9.27 13.47 -12.79
C PHE A 86 8.20 13.26 -11.75
N PHE A 87 7.41 14.28 -11.45
CA PHE A 87 6.28 14.14 -10.53
C PHE A 87 5.19 13.23 -11.10
N ALA A 88 4.84 13.42 -12.38
CA ALA A 88 3.87 12.54 -13.04
C ALA A 88 4.37 11.08 -13.09
N PHE A 89 5.65 10.86 -13.40
CA PHE A 89 6.26 9.54 -13.38
C PHE A 89 6.25 8.92 -11.98
N TYR A 90 6.60 9.69 -10.97
CA TYR A 90 6.58 9.25 -9.56
C TYR A 90 5.17 8.83 -9.13
N ILE A 91 4.16 9.66 -9.37
CA ILE A 91 2.75 9.35 -9.05
C ILE A 91 2.30 8.07 -9.77
N LEU A 92 2.67 7.91 -11.04
CA LEU A 92 2.34 6.71 -11.80
C LEU A 92 2.96 5.45 -11.18
N CYS A 93 4.24 5.49 -10.79
CA CYS A 93 4.91 4.37 -10.13
C CYS A 93 4.24 4.00 -8.80
N VAL A 94 3.94 4.99 -7.97
CA VAL A 94 3.26 4.78 -6.69
C VAL A 94 1.86 4.21 -6.89
N ALA A 95 1.10 4.74 -7.85
CA ALA A 95 -0.24 4.24 -8.18
C ALA A 95 -0.21 2.75 -8.60
N ILE A 96 0.78 2.34 -9.39
CA ILE A 96 0.96 0.94 -9.79
C ILE A 96 1.20 0.06 -8.56
N LEU A 97 2.07 0.47 -7.63
CA LEU A 97 2.36 -0.29 -6.41
C LEU A 97 1.12 -0.44 -5.53
N ILE A 98 0.35 0.63 -5.36
CA ILE A 98 -0.91 0.62 -4.61
C ILE A 98 -1.92 -0.33 -5.25
N VAL A 99 -2.13 -0.23 -6.55
CA VAL A 99 -3.09 -1.08 -7.28
C VAL A 99 -2.68 -2.56 -7.19
N MET A 100 -1.39 -2.87 -7.36
CA MET A 100 -0.89 -4.24 -7.22
C MET A 100 -1.15 -4.79 -5.82
N GLY A 101 -0.85 -4.01 -4.80
CA GLY A 101 -1.07 -4.40 -3.40
C GLY A 101 -2.55 -4.59 -3.07
N MET A 102 -3.40 -3.66 -3.47
CA MET A 102 -4.86 -3.75 -3.28
C MET A 102 -5.45 -4.95 -4.01
N TYR A 103 -5.01 -5.21 -5.24
CA TYR A 103 -5.46 -6.38 -6.00
C TYR A 103 -5.11 -7.68 -5.27
N GLY A 104 -3.89 -7.82 -4.75
CA GLY A 104 -3.49 -8.97 -3.94
C GLY A 104 -4.36 -9.13 -2.69
N ALA A 105 -4.58 -8.04 -1.95
CA ALA A 105 -5.40 -8.05 -0.74
C ALA A 105 -6.86 -8.44 -1.02
N LEU A 106 -7.49 -7.86 -2.04
CA LEU A 106 -8.89 -8.12 -2.40
C LEU A 106 -9.11 -9.52 -2.96
N THR A 107 -8.12 -10.09 -3.64
CA THR A 107 -8.19 -11.48 -4.16
C THR A 107 -7.82 -12.54 -3.13
N GLY A 108 -7.43 -12.15 -1.91
CA GLY A 108 -7.06 -13.07 -0.84
C GLY A 108 -5.69 -13.73 -1.04
N LYS A 109 -4.83 -13.14 -1.87
CA LYS A 109 -3.48 -13.64 -2.14
C LYS A 109 -2.44 -12.87 -1.34
N GLU A 110 -1.50 -13.56 -0.73
CA GLU A 110 -0.29 -12.97 -0.15
C GLU A 110 0.72 -12.65 -1.25
N PHE A 111 0.34 -11.70 -2.13
CA PHE A 111 1.19 -11.29 -3.24
C PHE A 111 2.31 -10.37 -2.74
N GLU A 112 3.54 -10.79 -2.95
CA GLU A 112 4.71 -9.99 -2.60
C GLU A 112 4.99 -8.97 -3.71
N ILE A 113 4.86 -7.69 -3.37
CA ILE A 113 5.25 -6.62 -4.28
C ILE A 113 6.78 -6.68 -4.45
N PRO A 114 7.32 -6.66 -5.68
CA PRO A 114 8.75 -6.72 -5.92
C PRO A 114 9.52 -5.69 -5.09
N PHE A 115 10.62 -6.09 -4.48
CA PHE A 115 11.47 -5.31 -3.56
C PHE A 115 10.81 -4.96 -2.21
N ILE A 116 9.56 -4.55 -2.20
CA ILE A 116 8.82 -4.14 -0.99
C ILE A 116 8.48 -5.36 -0.13
N GLY A 117 8.04 -6.46 -0.74
CA GLY A 117 7.68 -7.69 -0.04
C GLY A 117 8.85 -8.29 0.74
N GLU A 118 10.04 -8.32 0.15
CA GLU A 118 11.24 -8.83 0.83
C GLU A 118 11.63 -7.98 2.04
N ILE A 119 11.53 -6.65 1.93
CA ILE A 119 11.83 -5.73 3.03
C ILE A 119 10.76 -5.85 4.11
N ALA A 120 9.50 -5.96 3.72
CA ALA A 120 8.37 -6.11 4.64
C ALA A 120 8.51 -7.33 5.56
N LYS A 121 9.03 -8.44 5.05
CA LYS A 121 9.29 -9.65 5.85
C LYS A 121 10.34 -9.45 6.95
N LYS A 122 11.28 -8.54 6.72
CA LYS A 122 12.37 -8.24 7.68
C LYS A 122 11.93 -7.28 8.78
N ILE A 123 10.80 -6.59 8.59
CA ILE A 123 10.26 -5.66 9.59
C ILE A 123 9.50 -6.47 10.63
N ASN A 124 9.97 -6.38 11.85
CA ASN A 124 9.36 -7.03 13.00
C ASN A 124 8.50 -6.01 13.76
N ILE A 125 7.28 -5.88 13.32
CA ILE A 125 6.27 -5.02 13.96
C ILE A 125 5.14 -5.89 14.48
#